data_7aff2afab55fddfcfd52eeb1699e1517
#
_entry.id   7aff2afab55fddfcfd52eeb1699e1517
#
_cell.length_a   1.000
_cell.length_b   1.000
_cell.length_c   1.000
_cell.angle_alpha   90.00
_cell.angle_beta   90.00
_cell.angle_gamma   90.00
#
_symmetry.space_group_name_H-M   'P 1'
#
loop_
_entity.id
_entity.type
_entity.pdbx_description
1 polymer ?
#
loop_
_entity_poly.entity_id
_entity_poly.type
_entity_poly.pdbx_seq_one_letter_code
_entity_poly.pdbx_strand_id
1 'polypeptide(L)'
;MKLVKLNPDCIRDILICVESLKFGETIEFLDIINVLEEYDTDEVLYHIQQCEYNNFFTKTNHFAQSLNGRIYDLTPKAHEFLANIRSDNLWRKTKSAASKIGSVALPVLQQIASNVVEGAVKS
;
A
#
# COMPACT_ATOMS: atom_id res chain seq x y z
N MET A 1 -7.78 6.29 23.16
CA MET A 1 -6.70 5.93 22.20
C MET A 1 -7.30 5.24 20.99
N LYS A 2 -7.00 5.74 19.81
CA LYS A 2 -7.49 5.15 18.57
C LYS A 2 -6.61 3.96 18.20
N LEU A 3 -7.21 2.77 18.04
CA LEU A 3 -6.47 1.60 17.56
C LEU A 3 -6.17 1.77 16.08
N VAL A 4 -4.92 1.52 15.70
CA VAL A 4 -4.51 1.59 14.31
C VAL A 4 -4.53 0.18 13.73
N LYS A 5 -5.40 -0.02 12.75
CA LYS A 5 -5.52 -1.29 12.03
C LYS A 5 -5.07 -1.08 10.60
N LEU A 6 -4.57 -2.14 9.98
CA LEU A 6 -4.24 -2.07 8.56
C LEU A 6 -5.50 -1.79 7.76
N ASN A 7 -5.45 -0.76 6.95
CA ASN A 7 -6.51 -0.39 6.02
C ASN A 7 -6.05 -0.75 4.60
N PRO A 8 -6.55 -1.84 4.02
CA PRO A 8 -6.10 -2.27 2.70
C PRO A 8 -6.28 -1.21 1.62
N ASP A 9 -7.36 -0.42 1.68
CA ASP A 9 -7.59 0.64 0.69
C ASP A 9 -6.50 1.72 0.77
N CYS A 10 -6.07 2.07 1.98
CA CYS A 10 -5.01 3.06 2.16
C CYS A 10 -3.69 2.56 1.57
N ILE A 11 -3.35 1.29 1.78
CA ILE A 11 -2.15 0.68 1.19
C ILE A 11 -2.23 0.76 -0.34
N ARG A 12 -3.34 0.34 -0.93
CA ARG A 12 -3.52 0.37 -2.38
C ARG A 12 -3.35 1.78 -2.94
N ASP A 13 -3.97 2.76 -2.30
CA ASP A 13 -3.95 4.14 -2.76
C ASP A 13 -2.53 4.74 -2.67
N ILE A 14 -1.78 4.41 -1.61
CA ILE A 14 -0.38 4.83 -1.48
C ILE A 14 0.46 4.25 -2.62
N LEU A 15 0.31 2.96 -2.90
CA LEU A 15 1.07 2.31 -3.96
C LEU A 15 0.75 2.88 -5.33
N ILE A 16 -0.51 3.22 -5.58
CA ILE A 16 -0.91 3.87 -6.83
C ILE A 16 -0.24 5.23 -6.97
N CYS A 17 -0.16 6.02 -5.88
CA CYS A 17 0.53 7.30 -5.90
C CYS A 17 2.01 7.14 -6.29
N VAL A 18 2.70 6.15 -5.70
CA VAL A 18 4.12 5.94 -6.00
C VAL A 18 4.30 5.40 -7.42
N GLU A 19 3.42 4.53 -7.87
CA GLU A 19 3.48 3.98 -9.22
C GLU A 19 3.32 5.05 -10.29
N SER A 20 2.61 6.14 -9.98
CA SER A 20 2.36 7.22 -10.93
C SER A 20 3.60 8.06 -11.24
N LEU A 21 4.70 7.87 -10.50
CA LEU A 21 5.94 8.60 -10.73
C LEU A 21 6.60 8.19 -12.04
N LYS A 22 7.17 9.16 -12.73
CA LYS A 22 8.01 8.89 -13.89
C LYS A 22 9.39 8.45 -13.43
N PHE A 23 10.11 7.75 -14.29
CA PHE A 23 11.45 7.29 -13.97
C PHE A 23 12.32 8.45 -13.48
N GLY A 24 12.94 8.27 -12.34
CA GLY A 24 13.82 9.27 -11.73
C GLY A 24 13.12 10.28 -10.84
N GLU A 25 11.77 10.29 -10.83
CA GLU A 25 11.02 11.16 -9.92
C GLU A 25 10.90 10.54 -8.54
N THR A 26 10.63 11.39 -7.54
CA THR A 26 10.38 10.96 -6.16
C THR A 26 9.11 11.63 -5.67
N ILE A 27 8.54 11.13 -4.58
CA ILE A 27 7.36 11.73 -3.96
C ILE A 27 7.58 11.82 -2.45
N GLU A 28 7.18 12.95 -1.85
CA GLU A 28 7.28 13.14 -0.42
C GLU A 28 6.03 12.59 0.28
N PHE A 29 6.18 12.23 1.55
CA PHE A 29 5.06 11.78 2.37
C PHE A 29 3.94 12.81 2.39
N LEU A 30 4.30 14.10 2.53
CA LEU A 30 3.31 15.18 2.54
C LEU A 30 2.52 15.27 1.23
N ASP A 31 3.16 14.97 0.11
CA ASP A 31 2.47 14.95 -1.18
C ASP A 31 1.38 13.88 -1.20
N ILE A 32 1.70 12.71 -0.67
CA ILE A 32 0.72 11.62 -0.58
C ILE A 32 -0.42 11.99 0.35
N ILE A 33 -0.10 12.57 1.50
CA ILE A 33 -1.11 13.02 2.48
C ILE A 33 -2.07 14.01 1.83
N ASN A 34 -1.54 14.95 1.04
CA ASN A 34 -2.36 15.97 0.38
C ASN A 34 -3.26 15.38 -0.72
N VAL A 35 -2.81 14.34 -1.40
CA VAL A 35 -3.60 13.67 -2.45
C VAL A 35 -4.68 12.79 -1.83
N LEU A 36 -4.38 12.10 -0.74
CA LEU A 36 -5.29 11.14 -0.10
C LEU A 36 -6.07 11.80 1.04
N GLU A 37 -6.89 12.79 0.69
CA GLU A 37 -7.61 13.61 1.66
C GLU A 37 -8.61 12.82 2.50
N GLU A 38 -9.09 11.68 2.02
CA GLU A 38 -10.07 10.85 2.73
C GLU A 38 -9.48 10.15 3.96
N TYR A 39 -8.17 10.16 4.12
CA TYR A 39 -7.49 9.54 5.27
C TYR A 39 -6.84 10.59 6.15
N ASP A 40 -6.85 10.35 7.48
CA ASP A 40 -6.12 11.20 8.42
C ASP A 40 -4.62 11.15 8.13
N THR A 41 -3.91 12.22 8.47
CA THR A 41 -2.46 12.29 8.33
C THR A 41 -1.77 11.08 9.01
N ASP A 42 -2.17 10.78 10.24
CA ASP A 42 -1.58 9.66 11.00
C ASP A 42 -1.83 8.32 10.31
N GLU A 43 -3.00 8.14 9.72
CA GLU A 43 -3.34 6.92 8.99
C GLU A 43 -2.44 6.75 7.77
N VAL A 44 -2.23 7.81 7.00
CA VAL A 44 -1.36 7.75 5.82
C VAL A 44 0.09 7.44 6.24
N LEU A 45 0.60 8.15 7.25
CA LEU A 45 1.97 7.94 7.73
C LEU A 45 2.17 6.51 8.26
N TYR A 46 1.20 5.99 9.00
CA TYR A 46 1.28 4.61 9.50
C TYR A 46 1.36 3.61 8.36
N HIS A 47 0.55 3.79 7.31
CA HIS A 47 0.52 2.85 6.18
C HIS A 47 1.75 2.99 5.29
N ILE A 48 2.33 4.19 5.17
CA ILE A 48 3.63 4.36 4.53
C ILE A 48 4.68 3.54 5.29
N GLN A 49 4.67 3.61 6.62
CA GLN A 49 5.60 2.86 7.46
C GLN A 49 5.41 1.34 7.27
N GLN A 50 4.17 0.87 7.17
CA GLN A 50 3.90 -0.54 6.92
C GLN A 50 4.44 -0.99 5.56
N CYS A 51 4.33 -0.14 4.55
CA CYS A 51 4.92 -0.40 3.24
C CYS A 51 6.45 -0.51 3.33
N GLU A 52 7.08 0.38 4.11
CA GLU A 52 8.53 0.32 4.32
C GLU A 52 8.94 -0.99 4.99
N TYR A 53 8.25 -1.38 6.06
CA TYR A 53 8.55 -2.61 6.80
C TYR A 53 8.43 -3.86 5.94
N ASN A 54 7.57 -3.82 4.92
CA ASN A 54 7.37 -4.94 4.01
C ASN A 54 8.19 -4.83 2.72
N ASN A 55 9.15 -3.92 2.68
CA ASN A 55 10.06 -3.75 1.55
C ASN A 55 9.33 -3.43 0.25
N PHE A 56 8.32 -2.59 0.33
CA PHE A 56 7.58 -2.16 -0.86
C PHE A 56 8.24 -0.99 -1.57
N PHE A 57 9.15 -0.28 -0.90
CA PHE A 57 9.87 0.85 -1.49
C PHE A 57 11.35 0.52 -1.65
N THR A 58 11.91 0.87 -2.81
CA THR A 58 13.33 0.62 -3.09
C THR A 58 14.22 1.43 -2.16
N LYS A 59 13.78 2.64 -1.83
CA LYS A 59 14.51 3.56 -0.96
C LYS A 59 13.52 4.55 -0.37
N THR A 60 13.74 4.91 0.89
CA THR A 60 12.99 5.94 1.59
C THR A 60 13.98 6.78 2.39
N ASN A 61 13.86 8.10 2.30
CA ASN A 61 14.63 9.03 3.12
C ASN A 61 13.69 9.71 4.10
N HIS A 62 13.99 9.59 5.40
CA HIS A 62 13.25 10.30 6.44
C HIS A 62 13.99 11.61 6.73
N PHE A 63 13.27 12.73 6.67
CA PHE A 63 13.88 14.02 6.92
C PHE A 63 14.11 14.21 8.41
N ALA A 64 15.29 14.73 8.76
CA ALA A 64 15.68 14.93 10.16
C ALA A 64 14.65 15.82 10.90
N GLN A 65 14.29 15.41 12.12
CA GLN A 65 13.40 16.17 13.00
C GLN A 65 12.03 16.49 12.36
N SER A 66 11.56 15.58 11.48
CA SER A 66 10.31 15.77 10.75
C SER A 66 9.61 14.43 10.61
N LEU A 67 8.27 14.47 10.46
CA LEU A 67 7.50 13.29 10.08
C LEU A 67 7.48 13.10 8.56
N ASN A 68 8.02 14.06 7.81
CA ASN A 68 8.06 13.98 6.36
C ASN A 68 9.24 13.15 5.88
N GLY A 69 9.18 12.72 4.64
CA GLY A 69 10.23 11.94 4.00
C GLY A 69 9.98 11.84 2.50
N ARG A 70 10.82 11.07 1.83
CA ARG A 70 10.77 10.92 0.37
C ARG A 70 10.81 9.45 -0.01
N ILE A 71 9.96 9.07 -0.95
CA ILE A 71 9.90 7.70 -1.50
C ILE A 71 10.40 7.75 -2.93
N TYR A 72 11.22 6.75 -3.33
CA TYR A 72 11.86 6.73 -4.64
C TYR A 72 11.12 5.86 -5.65
N ASP A 73 10.80 4.62 -5.33
CA ASP A 73 10.12 3.73 -6.27
C ASP A 73 9.57 2.51 -5.55
N LEU A 74 8.73 1.77 -6.25
CA LEU A 74 8.22 0.48 -5.77
C LEU A 74 9.23 -0.63 -6.08
N THR A 75 9.34 -1.59 -5.16
CA THR A 75 10.10 -2.81 -5.41
C THR A 75 9.33 -3.73 -6.36
N PRO A 76 9.98 -4.74 -6.97
CA PRO A 76 9.27 -5.75 -7.77
C PRO A 76 8.14 -6.43 -6.99
N LYS A 77 8.35 -6.68 -5.70
CA LYS A 77 7.33 -7.25 -4.82
C LYS A 77 6.09 -6.36 -4.73
N ALA A 78 6.29 -5.06 -4.60
CA ALA A 78 5.19 -4.10 -4.53
C ALA A 78 4.47 -3.99 -5.87
N HIS A 79 5.21 -3.99 -6.98
CA HIS A 79 4.61 -3.99 -8.31
C HIS A 79 3.74 -5.23 -8.53
N GLU A 80 4.22 -6.40 -8.09
CA GLU A 80 3.46 -7.64 -8.19
C GLU A 80 2.16 -7.56 -7.39
N PHE A 81 2.25 -7.12 -6.14
CA PHE A 81 1.07 -6.95 -5.30
C PHE A 81 0.06 -6.00 -5.94
N LEU A 82 0.53 -4.84 -6.40
CA LEU A 82 -0.35 -3.85 -7.03
C LEU A 82 -0.99 -4.40 -8.31
N ALA A 83 -0.24 -5.14 -9.12
CA ALA A 83 -0.78 -5.79 -10.31
C ALA A 83 -1.93 -6.74 -9.95
N ASN A 84 -1.77 -7.50 -8.86
CA ASN A 84 -2.78 -8.46 -8.41
C ASN A 84 -4.07 -7.77 -7.93
N ILE A 85 -3.99 -6.55 -7.44
CA ILE A 85 -5.15 -5.84 -6.87
C ILE A 85 -5.60 -4.65 -7.71
N ARG A 86 -5.05 -4.48 -8.91
CA ARG A 86 -5.36 -3.31 -9.76
C ARG A 86 -6.81 -3.28 -10.20
N SER A 87 -7.37 -4.42 -10.60
CA SER A 87 -8.75 -4.48 -11.05
C SER A 87 -9.69 -4.35 -9.84
N ASP A 88 -10.76 -3.58 -10.00
CA ASP A 88 -11.72 -3.37 -8.93
C ASP A 88 -12.38 -4.68 -8.50
N ASN A 89 -12.61 -5.59 -9.44
CA ASN A 89 -13.21 -6.89 -9.17
C ASN A 89 -12.30 -7.76 -8.29
N LEU A 90 -11.01 -7.88 -8.68
CA LEU A 90 -10.05 -8.66 -7.90
C LEU A 90 -9.79 -8.01 -6.54
N TRP A 91 -9.74 -6.69 -6.50
CA TRP A 91 -9.57 -5.96 -5.23
C TRP A 91 -10.73 -6.22 -4.28
N ARG A 92 -11.96 -6.17 -4.79
CA ARG A 92 -13.15 -6.46 -3.98
C ARG A 92 -13.12 -7.88 -3.42
N LYS A 93 -12.73 -8.85 -4.24
CA LYS A 93 -12.59 -10.25 -3.81
C LYS A 93 -11.50 -10.40 -2.74
N THR A 94 -10.38 -9.71 -2.93
CA THR A 94 -9.27 -9.73 -1.96
C THR A 94 -9.72 -9.16 -0.62
N LYS A 95 -10.39 -8.02 -0.62
CA LYS A 95 -10.89 -7.40 0.62
C LYS A 95 -11.94 -8.27 1.29
N SER A 96 -12.82 -8.89 0.52
CA SER A 96 -13.84 -9.78 1.05
C SER A 96 -13.21 -10.99 1.75
N ALA A 97 -12.21 -11.62 1.13
CA ALA A 97 -11.50 -12.74 1.73
C ALA A 97 -10.75 -12.32 3.01
N ALA A 98 -10.11 -11.16 2.97
CA ALA A 98 -9.38 -10.64 4.13
C ALA A 98 -10.34 -10.35 5.30
N SER A 99 -11.52 -9.81 5.03
CA SER A 99 -12.49 -9.45 6.05
C SER A 99 -13.02 -10.67 6.81
N LYS A 100 -13.03 -11.83 6.18
CA LYS A 100 -13.45 -13.08 6.83
C LYS A 100 -12.48 -13.54 7.91
N ILE A 101 -11.22 -13.16 7.77
CA ILE A 101 -10.18 -13.46 8.75
C ILE A 101 -10.18 -12.42 9.88
N GLY A 102 -10.63 -11.21 9.55
CA GLY A 102 -10.62 -10.07 10.45
C GLY A 102 -9.50 -9.12 10.10
N SER A 103 -8.73 -8.66 11.08
CA SER A 103 -7.61 -7.77 10.85
C SER A 103 -6.41 -8.59 10.37
N VAL A 104 -5.83 -8.25 9.23
CA VAL A 104 -4.69 -8.98 8.66
C VAL A 104 -3.49 -8.05 8.50
N ALA A 105 -2.29 -8.64 8.63
CA ALA A 105 -1.05 -7.94 8.36
C ALA A 105 -0.80 -7.89 6.84
N LEU A 106 0.06 -6.98 6.41
CA LEU A 106 0.32 -6.78 4.99
C LEU A 106 0.83 -8.04 4.26
N PRO A 107 1.75 -8.86 4.84
CA PRO A 107 2.15 -10.10 4.16
C PRO A 107 0.99 -11.07 3.92
N VAL A 108 0.03 -11.13 4.85
CA VAL A 108 -1.15 -11.97 4.69
C VAL A 108 -2.05 -11.43 3.58
N LEU A 109 -2.22 -10.13 3.53
CA LEU A 109 -2.99 -9.48 2.46
C LEU A 109 -2.39 -9.77 1.09
N GLN A 110 -1.06 -9.75 0.98
CA GLN A 110 -0.36 -10.09 -0.26
C GLN A 110 -0.65 -11.54 -0.68
N GLN A 111 -0.63 -12.47 0.27
CA GLN A 111 -0.90 -13.87 0.00
C GLN A 111 -2.35 -14.07 -0.47
N ILE A 112 -3.29 -13.39 0.17
CA ILE A 112 -4.70 -13.45 -0.21
C ILE A 112 -4.87 -12.92 -1.64
N ALA A 113 -4.24 -11.79 -1.97
CA ALA A 113 -4.32 -11.21 -3.31
C ALA A 113 -3.78 -12.18 -4.36
N SER A 114 -2.65 -12.81 -4.08
CA SER A 114 -2.06 -13.81 -4.97
C SER A 114 -2.99 -15.00 -5.19
N ASN A 115 -3.61 -15.49 -4.12
CA ASN A 115 -4.54 -16.62 -4.19
C ASN A 115 -5.79 -16.28 -4.99
N VAL A 116 -6.30 -15.06 -4.85
CA VAL A 116 -7.48 -14.60 -5.60
C VAL A 116 -7.19 -14.56 -7.09
N VAL A 117 -6.02 -14.03 -7.48
CA VAL A 117 -5.62 -13.96 -8.89
C VAL A 117 -5.44 -15.37 -9.45
N GLU A 118 -4.77 -16.25 -8.70
CA GLU A 118 -4.54 -17.64 -9.12
C GLU A 118 -5.87 -18.36 -9.35
N GLY A 119 -6.83 -18.19 -8.46
CA GLY A 119 -8.16 -18.75 -8.62
C GLY A 119 -8.90 -18.22 -9.84
N ALA A 120 -8.76 -16.93 -10.15
CA ALA A 120 -9.37 -16.33 -11.33
C ALA A 120 -8.78 -16.87 -12.62
N VAL A 121 -7.48 -17.15 -12.63
CA VAL A 121 -6.79 -17.71 -13.81
C VAL A 121 -7.22 -19.15 -14.08
N LYS A 122 -7.48 -19.91 -13.02
CA LYS A 122 -7.85 -21.32 -13.13
C LYS A 122 -9.31 -21.56 -13.46
N SER A 123 -10.15 -20.56 -13.29
CA SER A 123 -11.60 -20.71 -13.50
C SER A 123 -12.05 -20.51 -14.93
#